data_ced3038a57e52a0e89ca9c99b59ff941
#
_entry.id   ced3038a57e52a0e89ca9c99b59ff941
#
_cell.length_a   1.000
_cell.length_b   1.000
_cell.length_c   1.000
_cell.angle_alpha   90.00
_cell.angle_beta   90.00
_cell.angle_gamma   90.00
#
_symmetry.space_group_name_H-M   'P 1'
#
loop_
_entity.id
_entity.type
_entity.pdbx_description
1 polymer ?
#
loop_
_entity_poly.entity_id
_entity_poly.type
_entity_poly.pdbx_seq_one_letter_code
_entity_poly.pdbx_strand_id
1 'polypeptide(L)'
;MELQQIIDKSHRIVFFGGAGVSTESGIPDFRSVDGLYNQKYDYPPEEILSHTFFMRHTKAFYDFYRDKMLCLTAKPNKAHYKLAEMERAGILSSVITQNIDGLHTAAGSKKVLELHGSVHRNYCMDCGKFYTAEDILNSTGVPKCSCGGTIKPDVVLYEEGLDDATVTEAIREISQCDTLIIAGTSLTVYPAAGMVRYFQGNDLVLINRDKTSMDGSCDLVIHDKVGETLDKIVIK
;
A
#
# COMPACT_ATOMS: atom_id res chain seq x y z
N MET A 1 -10.45 -19.66 -16.21
CA MET A 1 -11.25 -19.75 -14.96
C MET A 1 -11.69 -18.34 -14.64
N GLU A 2 -12.93 -18.13 -14.19
CA GLU A 2 -13.42 -16.80 -13.83
C GLU A 2 -13.08 -16.49 -12.36
N LEU A 3 -12.88 -15.22 -12.02
CA LEU A 3 -12.53 -14.78 -10.66
C LEU A 3 -13.54 -15.28 -9.61
N GLN A 4 -14.85 -15.21 -9.90
CA GLN A 4 -15.88 -15.70 -9.00
C GLN A 4 -15.74 -17.20 -8.66
N GLN A 5 -15.35 -18.02 -9.64
CA GLN A 5 -15.16 -19.46 -9.42
C GLN A 5 -13.96 -19.74 -8.49
N ILE A 6 -12.90 -18.91 -8.56
CA ILE A 6 -11.76 -18.98 -7.65
C ILE A 6 -12.22 -18.59 -6.25
N ILE A 7 -12.91 -17.47 -6.11
CA ILE A 7 -13.41 -16.99 -4.79
C ILE A 7 -14.34 -18.02 -4.14
N ASP A 8 -15.29 -18.59 -4.90
CA ASP A 8 -16.28 -19.55 -4.39
C ASP A 8 -15.66 -20.85 -3.83
N LYS A 9 -14.49 -21.25 -4.29
CA LYS A 9 -13.77 -22.46 -3.83
C LYS A 9 -12.69 -22.17 -2.78
N SER A 10 -12.32 -20.90 -2.59
CA SER A 10 -11.27 -20.49 -1.68
C SER A 10 -11.74 -20.49 -0.23
N HIS A 11 -10.88 -20.96 0.67
CA HIS A 11 -11.13 -20.97 2.11
C HIS A 11 -10.29 -19.93 2.86
N ARG A 12 -9.16 -19.53 2.29
CA ARG A 12 -8.24 -18.57 2.91
C ARG A 12 -7.57 -17.71 1.84
N ILE A 13 -8.16 -16.58 1.57
CA ILE A 13 -7.64 -15.62 0.60
C ILE A 13 -6.72 -14.61 1.32
N VAL A 14 -5.61 -14.26 0.69
CA VAL A 14 -4.78 -13.11 1.05
C VAL A 14 -4.78 -12.14 -0.12
N PHE A 15 -4.90 -10.86 0.18
CA PHE A 15 -4.80 -9.79 -0.80
C PHE A 15 -3.46 -9.07 -0.65
N PHE A 16 -2.72 -8.90 -1.75
CA PHE A 16 -1.45 -8.17 -1.81
C PHE A 16 -1.60 -6.99 -2.78
N GLY A 17 -1.65 -5.77 -2.23
CA GLY A 17 -1.96 -4.55 -2.98
C GLY A 17 -0.85 -3.52 -3.05
N GLY A 18 -0.88 -2.71 -4.12
CA GLY A 18 -0.02 -1.54 -4.30
C GLY A 18 -0.81 -0.29 -4.69
N ALA A 19 -0.11 0.77 -5.13
CA ALA A 19 -0.69 2.10 -5.36
C ALA A 19 -1.85 2.12 -6.37
N GLY A 20 -1.86 1.20 -7.34
CA GLY A 20 -2.95 1.05 -8.29
C GLY A 20 -4.31 0.71 -7.67
N VAL A 21 -4.35 0.21 -6.43
CA VAL A 21 -5.61 -0.02 -5.68
C VAL A 21 -6.28 1.30 -5.32
N SER A 22 -5.51 2.36 -5.07
CA SER A 22 -6.01 3.66 -4.60
C SER A 22 -6.22 4.69 -5.73
N THR A 23 -5.94 4.34 -6.98
CA THR A 23 -6.14 5.26 -8.13
C THR A 23 -7.61 5.63 -8.31
N GLU A 24 -8.53 4.69 -8.06
CA GLU A 24 -10.00 4.95 -8.08
C GLU A 24 -10.48 5.75 -6.85
N SER A 25 -9.59 6.04 -5.90
CA SER A 25 -9.80 6.97 -4.78
C SER A 25 -9.23 8.37 -5.05
N GLY A 26 -8.68 8.60 -6.25
CA GLY A 26 -8.06 9.85 -6.65
C GLY A 26 -6.61 10.03 -6.18
N ILE A 27 -5.98 9.00 -5.62
CA ILE A 27 -4.56 9.00 -5.28
C ILE A 27 -3.77 8.51 -6.49
N PRO A 28 -2.88 9.33 -7.09
CA PRO A 28 -2.09 8.87 -8.23
C PRO A 28 -1.13 7.76 -7.81
N ASP A 29 -0.92 6.78 -8.65
CA ASP A 29 0.15 5.82 -8.47
C ASP A 29 1.53 6.46 -8.81
N PHE A 30 2.59 5.70 -8.65
CA PHE A 30 3.94 6.24 -8.87
C PHE A 30 4.39 6.20 -10.33
N ARG A 31 3.98 5.19 -11.13
CA ARG A 31 4.62 4.81 -12.38
C ARG A 31 3.75 4.91 -13.63
N SER A 32 2.43 5.00 -13.48
CA SER A 32 1.55 5.17 -14.64
C SER A 32 1.84 6.50 -15.37
N VAL A 33 1.25 6.69 -16.54
CA VAL A 33 1.42 7.91 -17.35
C VAL A 33 1.13 9.18 -16.55
N ASP A 34 0.12 9.12 -15.67
CA ASP A 34 -0.27 10.23 -14.78
C ASP A 34 0.35 10.10 -13.37
N GLY A 35 1.25 9.14 -13.18
CA GLY A 35 1.88 8.82 -11.90
C GLY A 35 2.89 9.89 -11.45
N LEU A 36 3.25 9.83 -10.17
CA LEU A 36 4.15 10.80 -9.55
C LEU A 36 5.51 10.89 -10.26
N TYR A 37 6.04 9.78 -10.78
CA TYR A 37 7.35 9.77 -11.45
C TYR A 37 7.36 10.46 -12.82
N ASN A 38 6.20 10.68 -13.42
CA ASN A 38 6.07 11.38 -14.69
C ASN A 38 5.81 12.89 -14.51
N GLN A 39 5.69 13.38 -13.27
CA GLN A 39 5.56 14.81 -12.99
C GLN A 39 6.94 15.49 -12.90
N LYS A 40 6.99 16.78 -13.21
CA LYS A 40 8.25 17.54 -13.16
C LYS A 40 8.51 18.04 -11.74
N TYR A 41 9.61 17.58 -11.17
CA TYR A 41 10.17 18.05 -9.89
C TYR A 41 11.64 18.40 -10.07
N ASP A 42 12.21 19.15 -9.11
CA ASP A 42 13.64 19.47 -9.08
C ASP A 42 14.51 18.22 -8.87
N TYR A 43 13.94 17.20 -8.22
CA TYR A 43 14.56 15.90 -7.96
C TYR A 43 13.56 14.78 -8.29
N PRO A 44 14.02 13.59 -8.72
CA PRO A 44 13.14 12.42 -8.88
C PRO A 44 12.43 12.07 -7.56
N PRO A 45 11.14 11.66 -7.61
CA PRO A 45 10.41 11.28 -6.39
C PRO A 45 11.09 10.19 -5.55
N GLU A 46 11.79 9.24 -6.17
CA GLU A 46 12.57 8.23 -5.46
C GLU A 46 13.71 8.85 -4.64
N GLU A 47 14.33 9.91 -5.15
CA GLU A 47 15.37 10.63 -4.42
C GLU A 47 14.76 11.43 -3.29
N ILE A 48 13.68 12.18 -3.53
CA ILE A 48 12.98 12.98 -2.49
C ILE A 48 12.50 12.08 -1.35
N LEU A 49 11.98 10.90 -1.66
CA LEU A 49 11.45 9.93 -0.69
C LEU A 49 12.52 8.99 -0.14
N SER A 50 13.81 9.35 -0.20
CA SER A 50 14.90 8.58 0.40
C SER A 50 15.25 9.08 1.81
N HIS A 51 15.81 8.17 2.63
CA HIS A 51 16.33 8.51 3.96
C HIS A 51 17.42 9.59 3.87
N THR A 52 18.35 9.45 2.93
CA THR A 52 19.43 10.42 2.74
C THR A 52 18.90 11.80 2.40
N PHE A 53 17.90 11.91 1.53
CA PHE A 53 17.30 13.21 1.18
C PHE A 53 16.54 13.80 2.38
N PHE A 54 15.75 12.99 3.09
CA PHE A 54 15.07 13.41 4.31
C PHE A 54 16.05 14.03 5.33
N MET A 55 17.20 13.39 5.54
CA MET A 55 18.18 13.87 6.52
C MET A 55 18.92 15.13 6.06
N ARG A 56 19.19 15.29 4.75
CA ARG A 56 19.97 16.41 4.21
C ARG A 56 19.14 17.61 3.77
N HIS A 57 17.91 17.35 3.30
CA HIS A 57 17.02 18.32 2.70
C HIS A 57 15.61 18.27 3.32
N THR A 58 15.53 18.14 4.65
CA THR A 58 14.30 17.89 5.41
C THR A 58 13.17 18.85 5.05
N LYS A 59 13.47 20.16 4.83
CA LYS A 59 12.45 21.12 4.43
C LYS A 59 11.86 20.79 3.07
N ALA A 60 12.70 20.53 2.06
CA ALA A 60 12.24 20.19 0.71
C ALA A 60 11.45 18.88 0.70
N PHE A 61 11.88 17.88 1.50
CA PHE A 61 11.12 16.66 1.73
C PHE A 61 9.70 16.98 2.23
N TYR A 62 9.54 17.84 3.24
CA TYR A 62 8.22 18.15 3.80
C TYR A 62 7.37 19.03 2.87
N ASP A 63 7.97 19.88 2.06
CA ASP A 63 7.24 20.65 1.03
C ASP A 63 6.61 19.67 0.01
N PHE A 64 7.37 18.68 -0.47
CA PHE A 64 6.87 17.61 -1.35
C PHE A 64 5.87 16.70 -0.63
N TYR A 65 6.19 16.25 0.58
CA TYR A 65 5.38 15.30 1.36
C TYR A 65 3.98 15.82 1.63
N ARG A 66 3.84 17.10 2.02
CA ARG A 66 2.54 17.74 2.22
C ARG A 66 1.75 17.89 0.94
N ASP A 67 2.41 18.21 -0.17
CA ASP A 67 1.76 18.44 -1.46
C ASP A 67 1.30 17.13 -2.12
N LYS A 68 2.08 16.07 -2.01
CA LYS A 68 1.88 14.85 -2.79
C LYS A 68 1.51 13.60 -2.01
N MET A 69 1.97 13.48 -0.76
CA MET A 69 1.81 12.25 0.01
C MET A 69 0.62 12.29 0.99
N LEU A 70 0.24 13.47 1.47
CA LEU A 70 -0.85 13.65 2.42
C LEU A 70 -2.21 13.83 1.71
N CYS A 71 -2.73 12.75 1.12
CA CYS A 71 -4.04 12.74 0.46
C CYS A 71 -5.18 12.49 1.48
N LEU A 72 -5.27 13.29 2.56
CA LEU A 72 -6.17 13.04 3.69
C LEU A 72 -7.67 13.16 3.37
N THR A 73 -8.03 13.74 2.23
CA THR A 73 -9.43 13.85 1.77
C THR A 73 -9.89 12.66 0.94
N ALA A 74 -8.96 11.78 0.52
CA ALA A 74 -9.27 10.59 -0.23
C ALA A 74 -10.18 9.65 0.57
N LYS A 75 -11.09 8.97 -0.13
CA LYS A 75 -12.02 8.02 0.50
C LYS A 75 -11.79 6.62 -0.09
N PRO A 76 -12.07 5.57 0.70
CA PRO A 76 -12.05 4.22 0.17
C PRO A 76 -12.90 4.07 -1.09
N ASN A 77 -12.42 3.30 -2.05
CA ASN A 77 -13.16 2.94 -3.25
C ASN A 77 -13.74 1.52 -3.15
N LYS A 78 -14.37 1.05 -4.23
CA LYS A 78 -15.01 -0.25 -4.33
C LYS A 78 -14.09 -1.42 -3.95
N ALA A 79 -12.79 -1.36 -4.30
CA ALA A 79 -11.82 -2.40 -3.93
C ALA A 79 -11.70 -2.51 -2.40
N HIS A 80 -11.51 -1.39 -1.73
CA HIS A 80 -11.33 -1.35 -0.28
C HIS A 80 -12.57 -1.89 0.44
N TYR A 81 -13.77 -1.44 0.02
CA TYR A 81 -15.03 -1.91 0.63
C TYR A 81 -15.28 -3.39 0.38
N LYS A 82 -14.99 -3.91 -0.84
CA LYS A 82 -15.15 -5.32 -1.15
C LYS A 82 -14.21 -6.19 -0.32
N LEU A 83 -12.95 -5.80 -0.16
CA LEU A 83 -12.00 -6.53 0.68
C LEU A 83 -12.45 -6.57 2.14
N ALA A 84 -12.96 -5.45 2.68
CA ALA A 84 -13.53 -5.42 4.02
C ALA A 84 -14.79 -6.30 4.14
N GLU A 85 -15.61 -6.42 3.09
CA GLU A 85 -16.74 -7.33 3.01
C GLU A 85 -16.30 -8.79 3.04
N MET A 86 -15.29 -9.15 2.22
CA MET A 86 -14.72 -10.49 2.18
C MET A 86 -14.09 -10.91 3.52
N GLU A 87 -13.44 -9.97 4.21
CA GLU A 87 -12.87 -10.22 5.55
C GLU A 87 -13.99 -10.48 6.56
N ARG A 88 -15.07 -9.68 6.56
CA ARG A 88 -16.25 -9.91 7.44
C ARG A 88 -16.93 -11.24 7.17
N ALA A 89 -16.94 -11.69 5.93
CA ALA A 89 -17.48 -13.00 5.54
C ALA A 89 -16.53 -14.18 5.91
N GLY A 90 -15.32 -13.89 6.39
CA GLY A 90 -14.35 -14.90 6.83
C GLY A 90 -13.57 -15.58 5.71
N ILE A 91 -13.68 -15.11 4.44
CA ILE A 91 -12.97 -15.68 3.30
C ILE A 91 -11.64 -14.96 3.01
N LEU A 92 -11.50 -13.68 3.40
CA LEU A 92 -10.23 -12.94 3.32
C LEU A 92 -9.55 -12.97 4.69
N SER A 93 -8.34 -13.50 4.75
CA SER A 93 -7.55 -13.61 5.98
C SER A 93 -6.84 -12.30 6.34
N SER A 94 -6.28 -11.62 5.35
CA SER A 94 -5.56 -10.36 5.55
C SER A 94 -5.41 -9.56 4.27
N VAL A 95 -5.23 -8.26 4.44
CA VAL A 95 -4.76 -7.34 3.41
C VAL A 95 -3.30 -7.02 3.69
N ILE A 96 -2.41 -7.31 2.75
CA ILE A 96 -1.01 -6.88 2.75
C ILE A 96 -0.92 -5.73 1.76
N THR A 97 -0.51 -4.55 2.22
CA THR A 97 -0.48 -3.37 1.37
C THR A 97 0.87 -2.67 1.38
N GLN A 98 1.27 -2.19 0.21
CA GLN A 98 2.40 -1.28 0.03
C GLN A 98 1.97 0.19 0.21
N ASN A 99 0.66 0.45 0.27
CA ASN A 99 0.11 1.78 0.39
C ASN A 99 0.22 2.30 1.83
N ILE A 100 0.40 3.61 1.93
CA ILE A 100 0.54 4.34 3.20
C ILE A 100 -0.68 5.20 3.53
N ASP A 101 -1.73 5.12 2.70
CA ASP A 101 -2.91 6.00 2.72
C ASP A 101 -3.96 5.66 3.79
N GLY A 102 -3.89 4.47 4.40
CA GLY A 102 -4.82 4.01 5.43
C GLY A 102 -6.23 3.65 4.92
N LEU A 103 -6.48 3.63 3.60
CA LEU A 103 -7.82 3.45 3.05
C LEU A 103 -8.41 2.05 3.30
N HIS A 104 -7.60 1.01 3.40
CA HIS A 104 -8.08 -0.32 3.77
C HIS A 104 -8.70 -0.33 5.18
N THR A 105 -8.00 0.25 6.14
CA THR A 105 -8.50 0.40 7.52
C THR A 105 -9.73 1.31 7.57
N ALA A 106 -9.74 2.41 6.81
CA ALA A 106 -10.88 3.32 6.72
C ALA A 106 -12.12 2.65 6.10
N ALA A 107 -11.96 1.66 5.21
CA ALA A 107 -13.05 0.86 4.64
C ALA A 107 -13.61 -0.19 5.62
N GLY A 108 -12.91 -0.45 6.72
CA GLY A 108 -13.32 -1.38 7.77
C GLY A 108 -12.57 -2.71 7.82
N SER A 109 -11.53 -2.90 7.00
CA SER A 109 -10.60 -4.04 7.14
C SER A 109 -9.90 -3.99 8.50
N LYS A 110 -9.76 -5.14 9.15
CA LYS A 110 -9.19 -5.26 10.50
C LYS A 110 -7.75 -5.76 10.48
N LYS A 111 -7.44 -6.72 9.64
CA LYS A 111 -6.10 -7.28 9.51
C LYS A 111 -5.42 -6.70 8.27
N VAL A 112 -4.85 -5.52 8.44
CA VAL A 112 -4.10 -4.80 7.40
C VAL A 112 -2.62 -4.76 7.78
N LEU A 113 -1.77 -5.33 6.93
CA LEU A 113 -0.32 -5.33 7.09
C LEU A 113 0.27 -4.25 6.18
N GLU A 114 0.61 -3.11 6.77
CA GLU A 114 1.12 -1.93 6.07
C GLU A 114 2.64 -2.03 5.92
N LEU A 115 3.12 -2.65 4.85
CA LEU A 115 4.55 -2.92 4.62
C LEU A 115 5.43 -1.67 4.59
N HIS A 116 4.87 -0.54 4.17
CA HIS A 116 5.60 0.73 4.07
C HIS A 116 5.13 1.75 5.11
N GLY A 117 4.47 1.30 6.18
CA GLY A 117 3.96 2.18 7.23
C GLY A 117 2.72 2.98 6.83
N SER A 118 2.52 4.15 7.46
CA SER A 118 1.32 4.96 7.24
C SER A 118 1.57 6.45 7.43
N VAL A 119 0.96 7.29 6.59
CA VAL A 119 0.96 8.75 6.74
C VAL A 119 0.26 9.21 8.01
N HIS A 120 -0.63 8.38 8.57
CA HIS A 120 -1.42 8.70 9.77
C HIS A 120 -0.63 8.61 11.07
N ARG A 121 0.56 8.00 11.06
CA ARG A 121 1.46 7.89 12.21
C ARG A 121 2.74 8.67 11.95
N ASN A 122 3.10 9.53 12.88
CA ASN A 122 4.31 10.33 12.82
C ASN A 122 4.93 10.40 14.21
N TYR A 123 6.24 10.34 14.30
CA TYR A 123 6.92 10.27 15.60
C TYR A 123 8.09 11.25 15.66
N CYS A 124 8.27 11.84 16.86
CA CYS A 124 9.47 12.60 17.13
C CYS A 124 10.69 11.66 17.15
N MET A 125 11.72 12.01 16.39
CA MET A 125 12.94 11.21 16.30
C MET A 125 13.74 11.16 17.61
N ASP A 126 13.55 12.16 18.51
CA ASP A 126 14.31 12.26 19.77
C ASP A 126 13.58 11.62 20.95
N CYS A 127 12.26 11.87 21.08
CA CYS A 127 11.51 11.44 22.27
C CYS A 127 10.37 10.45 21.98
N GLY A 128 10.15 10.06 20.71
CA GLY A 128 9.13 9.09 20.32
C GLY A 128 7.67 9.59 20.42
N LYS A 129 7.44 10.87 20.76
CA LYS A 129 6.07 11.41 20.88
C LYS A 129 5.35 11.29 19.55
N PHE A 130 4.11 10.78 19.60
CA PHE A 130 3.21 10.61 18.46
C PHE A 130 2.59 11.92 18.00
N TYR A 131 2.38 12.03 16.69
CA TYR A 131 1.69 13.11 15.99
C TYR A 131 0.80 12.55 14.87
N THR A 132 -0.31 13.22 14.59
CA THR A 132 -1.24 12.82 13.51
C THR A 132 -0.78 13.35 12.14
N ALA A 133 -1.42 12.88 11.08
CA ALA A 133 -1.21 13.42 9.73
C ALA A 133 -1.64 14.89 9.63
N GLU A 134 -2.70 15.26 10.34
CA GLU A 134 -3.20 16.64 10.41
C GLU A 134 -2.20 17.57 11.09
N ASP A 135 -1.49 17.11 12.13
CA ASP A 135 -0.42 17.88 12.78
C ASP A 135 0.69 18.21 11.77
N ILE A 136 1.05 17.24 10.90
CA ILE A 136 2.04 17.45 9.85
C ILE A 136 1.51 18.38 8.77
N LEU A 137 0.28 18.17 8.30
CA LEU A 137 -0.34 18.99 7.26
C LEU A 137 -0.45 20.46 7.67
N ASN A 138 -0.82 20.72 8.93
CA ASN A 138 -1.00 22.07 9.47
C ASN A 138 0.33 22.73 9.93
N SER A 139 1.44 21.98 9.94
CA SER A 139 2.75 22.54 10.27
C SER A 139 3.36 23.31 9.09
N THR A 140 4.32 24.17 9.37
CA THR A 140 5.11 24.90 8.38
C THR A 140 6.59 24.52 8.43
N GLY A 141 7.26 24.49 7.29
CA GLY A 141 8.67 24.11 7.23
C GLY A 141 8.90 22.67 7.71
N VAL A 142 9.89 22.47 8.58
CA VAL A 142 10.19 21.18 9.19
C VAL A 142 9.37 21.02 10.47
N PRO A 143 8.47 20.01 10.57
CA PRO A 143 7.68 19.79 11.78
C PRO A 143 8.57 19.51 12.99
N LYS A 144 8.32 20.21 14.08
CA LYS A 144 9.10 20.09 15.33
C LYS A 144 8.24 19.66 16.51
N CYS A 145 8.79 18.75 17.28
CA CYS A 145 8.22 18.34 18.56
C CYS A 145 8.40 19.42 19.64
N SER A 146 7.59 19.37 20.69
CA SER A 146 7.77 20.23 21.88
C SER A 146 9.13 20.06 22.58
N CYS A 147 9.82 18.94 22.36
CA CYS A 147 11.20 18.73 22.85
C CYS A 147 12.28 19.33 21.93
N GLY A 148 11.91 19.91 20.78
CA GLY A 148 12.83 20.44 19.77
C GLY A 148 13.18 19.45 18.65
N GLY A 149 12.93 18.16 18.85
CA GLY A 149 13.24 17.10 17.89
C GLY A 149 12.45 17.21 16.58
N THR A 150 13.00 16.66 15.52
CA THR A 150 12.31 16.56 14.22
C THR A 150 11.26 15.45 14.29
N ILE A 151 10.07 15.71 13.77
CA ILE A 151 9.04 14.69 13.64
C ILE A 151 9.28 13.99 12.28
N LYS A 152 9.33 12.65 12.27
CA LYS A 152 9.42 11.84 11.03
C LYS A 152 8.12 11.06 10.84
N PRO A 153 7.58 10.99 9.60
CA PRO A 153 6.46 10.10 9.33
C PRO A 153 6.88 8.64 9.48
N ASP A 154 5.96 7.82 9.99
CA ASP A 154 6.09 6.36 10.06
C ASP A 154 5.85 5.75 8.67
N VAL A 155 6.61 6.24 7.71
CA VAL A 155 6.63 5.77 6.32
C VAL A 155 8.04 5.29 6.05
N VAL A 156 8.14 4.09 5.48
CA VAL A 156 9.42 3.52 5.06
C VAL A 156 9.89 4.26 3.81
N LEU A 157 10.97 5.00 3.96
CA LEU A 157 11.61 5.70 2.86
C LEU A 157 12.54 4.73 2.07
N TYR A 158 12.86 5.09 0.84
CA TYR A 158 13.96 4.40 0.15
C TYR A 158 15.21 4.43 1.03
N GLU A 159 16.03 3.37 0.98
CA GLU A 159 17.20 3.13 1.84
C GLU A 159 16.85 2.67 3.28
N GLU A 160 15.58 2.67 3.68
CA GLU A 160 15.17 2.12 4.97
C GLU A 160 14.69 0.67 4.86
N GLY A 161 14.88 -0.11 5.93
CA GLY A 161 14.34 -1.47 6.03
C GLY A 161 12.84 -1.47 6.35
N LEU A 162 12.15 -2.53 5.94
CA LEU A 162 10.78 -2.79 6.39
C LEU A 162 10.79 -3.26 7.85
N ASP A 163 9.65 -3.13 8.53
CA ASP A 163 9.47 -3.69 9.88
C ASP A 163 9.48 -5.22 9.84
N ASP A 164 10.41 -5.84 10.57
CA ASP A 164 10.63 -7.29 10.56
C ASP A 164 9.39 -8.08 11.04
N ALA A 165 8.63 -7.55 11.98
CA ALA A 165 7.42 -8.20 12.48
C ALA A 165 6.33 -8.21 11.41
N THR A 166 6.12 -7.09 10.72
CA THR A 166 5.17 -6.97 9.60
C THR A 166 5.56 -7.87 8.44
N VAL A 167 6.85 -7.90 8.09
CA VAL A 167 7.39 -8.79 7.03
C VAL A 167 7.16 -10.26 7.37
N THR A 168 7.50 -10.67 8.59
CA THR A 168 7.31 -12.05 9.06
C THR A 168 5.86 -12.48 9.00
N GLU A 169 4.96 -11.61 9.47
CA GLU A 169 3.51 -11.88 9.44
C GLU A 169 2.99 -11.93 7.99
N ALA A 170 3.43 -11.02 7.11
CA ALA A 170 3.03 -11.02 5.71
C ALA A 170 3.46 -12.32 5.00
N ILE A 171 4.69 -12.76 5.20
CA ILE A 171 5.19 -14.03 4.64
C ILE A 171 4.39 -15.21 5.19
N ARG A 172 4.06 -15.21 6.48
CA ARG A 172 3.23 -16.25 7.11
C ARG A 172 1.86 -16.32 6.48
N GLU A 173 1.17 -15.18 6.31
CA GLU A 173 -0.14 -15.12 5.68
C GLU A 173 -0.12 -15.63 4.24
N ILE A 174 0.87 -15.17 3.44
CA ILE A 174 1.03 -15.61 2.04
C ILE A 174 1.29 -17.12 1.94
N SER A 175 2.15 -17.65 2.81
CA SER A 175 2.51 -19.08 2.76
C SER A 175 1.39 -20.03 3.18
N GLN A 176 0.38 -19.52 3.92
CA GLN A 176 -0.73 -20.29 4.46
C GLN A 176 -2.04 -20.11 3.69
N CYS A 177 -2.11 -19.20 2.72
CA CYS A 177 -3.33 -18.99 1.96
C CYS A 177 -3.44 -20.03 0.82
N ASP A 178 -4.67 -20.37 0.45
CA ASP A 178 -4.96 -21.19 -0.72
C ASP A 178 -5.10 -20.35 -2.00
N THR A 179 -5.43 -19.06 -1.84
CA THR A 179 -5.55 -18.11 -2.95
C THR A 179 -4.83 -16.79 -2.58
N LEU A 180 -3.93 -16.35 -3.46
CA LEU A 180 -3.28 -15.04 -3.36
C LEU A 180 -3.78 -14.12 -4.49
N ILE A 181 -4.40 -13.01 -4.12
CA ILE A 181 -4.81 -11.97 -5.08
C ILE A 181 -3.78 -10.85 -5.03
N ILE A 182 -3.04 -10.66 -6.11
CA ILE A 182 -2.11 -9.55 -6.30
C ILE A 182 -2.82 -8.48 -7.13
N ALA A 183 -2.84 -7.24 -6.67
CA ALA A 183 -3.55 -6.18 -7.39
C ALA A 183 -2.89 -4.80 -7.30
N GLY A 184 -2.99 -4.03 -8.40
CA GLY A 184 -2.58 -2.64 -8.44
C GLY A 184 -1.11 -2.39 -8.10
N THR A 185 -0.22 -3.31 -8.47
CA THR A 185 1.22 -3.20 -8.20
C THR A 185 2.04 -3.59 -9.42
N SER A 186 3.12 -2.87 -9.67
CA SER A 186 4.09 -3.22 -10.71
C SER A 186 5.01 -4.39 -10.33
N LEU A 187 5.02 -4.79 -9.04
CA LEU A 187 5.92 -5.81 -8.47
C LEU A 187 7.41 -5.52 -8.71
N THR A 188 7.80 -4.24 -8.70
CA THR A 188 9.19 -3.81 -8.92
C THR A 188 9.87 -3.27 -7.67
N VAL A 189 9.12 -3.02 -6.57
CA VAL A 189 9.66 -2.48 -5.33
C VAL A 189 10.01 -3.62 -4.37
N TYR A 190 11.30 -3.83 -4.17
CA TYR A 190 11.83 -4.81 -3.24
C TYR A 190 12.11 -4.18 -1.85
N PRO A 191 11.97 -4.95 -0.74
CA PRO A 191 11.74 -6.40 -0.69
C PRO A 191 10.27 -6.82 -0.82
N ALA A 192 9.29 -5.90 -0.80
CA ALA A 192 7.87 -6.23 -0.79
C ALA A 192 7.45 -7.12 -1.98
N ALA A 193 7.87 -6.80 -3.20
CA ALA A 193 7.57 -7.62 -4.39
C ALA A 193 8.11 -9.06 -4.28
N GLY A 194 9.18 -9.26 -3.53
CA GLY A 194 9.76 -10.60 -3.32
C GLY A 194 8.92 -11.53 -2.44
N MET A 195 7.98 -10.98 -1.65
CA MET A 195 7.17 -11.77 -0.72
C MET A 195 6.18 -12.70 -1.42
N VAL A 196 5.71 -12.34 -2.61
CA VAL A 196 4.78 -13.18 -3.40
C VAL A 196 5.35 -14.56 -3.72
N ARG A 197 6.68 -14.72 -3.69
CA ARG A 197 7.37 -16.02 -3.93
C ARG A 197 7.14 -17.04 -2.82
N TYR A 198 6.69 -16.62 -1.65
CA TYR A 198 6.35 -17.53 -0.54
C TYR A 198 4.96 -18.15 -0.69
N PHE A 199 4.19 -17.78 -1.71
CA PHE A 199 2.91 -18.40 -2.01
C PHE A 199 3.10 -19.86 -2.42
N GLN A 200 2.32 -20.74 -1.79
CA GLN A 200 2.32 -22.19 -2.02
C GLN A 200 0.91 -22.76 -2.17
N GLY A 201 -0.08 -21.89 -2.36
CA GLY A 201 -1.48 -22.27 -2.50
C GLY A 201 -1.87 -22.75 -3.91
N ASN A 202 -3.15 -22.71 -4.19
CA ASN A 202 -3.72 -23.28 -5.39
C ASN A 202 -3.94 -22.27 -6.53
N ASP A 203 -4.31 -21.03 -6.20
CA ASP A 203 -4.70 -20.05 -7.18
C ASP A 203 -3.97 -18.72 -6.96
N LEU A 204 -3.17 -18.34 -7.94
CA LEU A 204 -2.49 -17.05 -7.99
C LEU A 204 -3.21 -16.14 -8.98
N VAL A 205 -3.84 -15.08 -8.47
CA VAL A 205 -4.62 -14.13 -9.26
C VAL A 205 -3.89 -12.79 -9.36
N LEU A 206 -3.81 -12.24 -10.56
CA LEU A 206 -3.27 -10.90 -10.80
C LEU A 206 -4.37 -9.99 -11.38
N ILE A 207 -4.62 -8.87 -10.72
CA ILE A 207 -5.52 -7.82 -11.19
C ILE A 207 -4.71 -6.54 -11.33
N ASN A 208 -4.34 -6.17 -12.54
CA ASN A 208 -3.55 -4.97 -12.78
C ASN A 208 -3.84 -4.39 -14.15
N ARG A 209 -3.97 -3.07 -14.27
CA ARG A 209 -4.25 -2.41 -15.54
C ARG A 209 -3.18 -2.71 -16.59
N ASP A 210 -1.93 -2.56 -16.19
CA ASP A 210 -0.78 -2.75 -17.06
C ASP A 210 -0.17 -4.15 -16.86
N LYS A 211 0.51 -4.66 -17.90
CA LYS A 211 1.25 -5.92 -17.81
C LYS A 211 2.36 -5.87 -16.79
N THR A 212 2.61 -6.99 -16.15
CA THR A 212 3.68 -7.18 -15.17
C THR A 212 4.56 -8.36 -15.52
N SER A 213 5.70 -8.50 -14.87
CA SER A 213 6.58 -9.66 -15.03
C SER A 213 5.95 -10.97 -14.52
N MET A 214 4.87 -10.89 -13.74
CA MET A 214 4.20 -12.06 -13.15
C MET A 214 3.06 -12.61 -14.00
N ASP A 215 2.65 -11.93 -15.09
CA ASP A 215 1.51 -12.35 -15.93
C ASP A 215 1.60 -13.84 -16.35
N GLY A 216 2.81 -14.29 -16.73
CA GLY A 216 3.03 -15.67 -17.17
C GLY A 216 3.07 -16.72 -16.04
N SER A 217 3.02 -16.29 -14.79
CA SER A 217 3.11 -17.16 -13.61
C SER A 217 1.80 -17.24 -12.82
N CYS A 218 0.77 -16.47 -13.21
CA CYS A 218 -0.52 -16.44 -12.55
C CYS A 218 -1.54 -17.37 -13.24
N ASP A 219 -2.40 -17.99 -12.44
CA ASP A 219 -3.48 -18.85 -12.89
C ASP A 219 -4.61 -18.04 -13.54
N LEU A 220 -4.80 -16.80 -13.09
CA LEU A 220 -5.73 -15.84 -13.65
C LEU A 220 -5.10 -14.45 -13.70
N VAL A 221 -5.11 -13.81 -14.87
CA VAL A 221 -4.69 -12.42 -15.08
C VAL A 221 -5.87 -11.61 -15.61
N ILE A 222 -6.14 -10.47 -14.96
CA ILE A 222 -7.19 -9.54 -15.34
C ILE A 222 -6.57 -8.16 -15.54
N HIS A 223 -6.57 -7.68 -16.79
CA HIS A 223 -6.11 -6.33 -17.11
C HIS A 223 -7.27 -5.34 -17.07
N ASP A 224 -7.61 -4.90 -15.84
CA ASP A 224 -8.70 -3.96 -15.58
C ASP A 224 -8.44 -3.18 -14.29
N LYS A 225 -9.30 -2.22 -13.96
CA LYS A 225 -9.32 -1.49 -12.70
C LYS A 225 -9.65 -2.43 -11.54
N VAL A 226 -8.92 -2.28 -10.44
CA VAL A 226 -9.04 -3.18 -9.29
C VAL A 226 -10.42 -3.09 -8.64
N GLY A 227 -10.92 -1.87 -8.42
CA GLY A 227 -12.21 -1.65 -7.78
C GLY A 227 -13.38 -2.15 -8.62
N GLU A 228 -13.38 -1.86 -9.93
CA GLU A 228 -14.42 -2.33 -10.85
C GLU A 228 -14.41 -3.87 -10.98
N THR A 229 -13.25 -4.49 -10.87
CA THR A 229 -13.11 -5.94 -10.94
C THR A 229 -13.60 -6.61 -9.66
N LEU A 230 -13.15 -6.14 -8.50
CA LEU A 230 -13.53 -6.72 -7.22
C LEU A 230 -15.01 -6.49 -6.88
N ASP A 231 -15.59 -5.35 -7.28
CA ASP A 231 -17.01 -5.02 -7.05
C ASP A 231 -17.99 -6.04 -7.65
N LYS A 232 -17.56 -6.76 -8.70
CA LYS A 232 -18.36 -7.81 -9.35
C LYS A 232 -18.44 -9.09 -8.55
N ILE A 233 -17.60 -9.27 -7.51
CA ILE A 233 -17.60 -10.47 -6.66
C ILE A 233 -18.87 -10.48 -5.80
N VAL A 234 -19.56 -11.61 -5.82
CA VAL A 234 -20.71 -11.89 -4.97
C VAL A 234 -20.26 -12.78 -3.81
N ILE A 235 -20.45 -12.30 -2.59
CA ILE A 235 -20.18 -13.06 -1.37
C ILE A 235 -21.44 -13.83 -1.00
N LYS A 236 -21.31 -15.14 -0.81
CA LYS A 236 -22.41 -16.06 -0.46
C LYS A 236 -22.46 -16.31 1.02
#